data_5a025355a94e567c03ca4fd33c088a3c
#
_entry.id   5a025355a94e567c03ca4fd33c088a3c
#
_cell.length_a   1.000
_cell.length_b   1.000
_cell.length_c   1.000
_cell.angle_alpha   90.00
_cell.angle_beta   90.00
_cell.angle_gamma   90.00
#
_symmetry.space_group_name_H-M   'P 1'
#
loop_
_entity.id
_entity.type
_entity.pdbx_description
1 polymer ?
#
loop_
_entity_poly.entity_id
_entity_poly.type
_entity_poly.pdbx_seq_one_letter_code
_entity_poly.pdbx_strand_id
1 'polypeptide(L)'
;MEVTAVQKFVRRTPRKARLVADSVTGMKVSDALAYLEFSPKHAARDVAKAIKSAAANAEHNFNLNRDDLVLKQLLIDEGPTYRRRRPVSRSMAHEYFHRTCHITAVVEDQPDQSRGARR
;
A
#
# COMPACT_ATOMS: atom_id res chain seq x y z
N MET A 1 3.71 -18.21 -6.43
CA MET A 1 3.39 -17.26 -7.52
C MET A 1 3.18 -15.86 -6.93
N GLU A 2 3.86 -14.88 -7.44
CA GLU A 2 3.72 -13.51 -6.97
C GLU A 2 2.84 -12.70 -7.90
N VAL A 3 1.94 -11.91 -7.32
CA VAL A 3 1.05 -11.04 -8.08
C VAL A 3 1.26 -9.61 -7.59
N THR A 4 1.38 -8.69 -8.52
CA THR A 4 1.73 -7.29 -8.23
C THR A 4 0.61 -6.35 -8.67
N ALA A 5 0.37 -5.32 -7.88
CA ALA A 5 -0.46 -4.19 -8.26
C ALA A 5 0.26 -2.89 -7.93
N VAL A 6 0.17 -1.92 -8.82
CA VAL A 6 0.83 -0.61 -8.66
C VAL A 6 -0.23 0.47 -8.66
N GLN A 7 -0.18 1.33 -7.66
CA GLN A 7 -0.99 2.54 -7.58
C GLN A 7 -0.06 3.75 -7.69
N LYS A 8 -0.20 4.50 -8.77
CA LYS A 8 0.66 5.65 -9.06
C LYS A 8 0.01 6.95 -8.62
N PHE A 9 0.85 7.95 -8.35
CA PHE A 9 0.43 9.33 -8.06
C PHE A 9 -0.48 9.43 -6.83
N VAL A 10 -0.17 8.67 -5.80
CA VAL A 10 -0.89 8.75 -4.53
C VAL A 10 -0.49 10.04 -3.81
N ARG A 11 -1.48 10.84 -3.42
CA ARG A 11 -1.24 12.14 -2.75
C ARG A 11 -0.95 11.96 -1.26
N ARG A 12 0.15 11.26 -0.98
CA ARG A 12 0.68 11.08 0.38
C ARG A 12 2.19 11.19 0.33
N THR A 13 2.80 11.65 1.41
CA THR A 13 4.25 11.66 1.49
C THR A 13 4.75 10.23 1.61
N PRO A 14 5.85 9.88 0.91
CA PRO A 14 6.39 8.52 1.00
C PRO A 14 6.72 8.10 2.43
N ARG A 15 7.22 9.02 3.24
CA ARG A 15 7.58 8.77 4.63
C ARG A 15 6.39 8.27 5.46
N LYS A 16 5.23 8.93 5.33
CA LYS A 16 4.01 8.54 6.06
C LYS A 16 3.44 7.22 5.56
N ALA A 17 3.49 7.01 4.25
CA ALA A 17 3.04 5.76 3.66
C ALA A 17 3.92 4.58 4.08
N ARG A 18 5.23 4.77 4.19
CA ARG A 18 6.16 3.73 4.64
C ARG A 18 5.90 3.27 6.06
N LEU A 19 5.52 4.18 6.95
CA LEU A 19 5.16 3.80 8.31
C LEU A 19 3.98 2.82 8.34
N VAL A 20 2.97 3.08 7.54
CA VAL A 20 1.81 2.19 7.42
C VAL A 20 2.21 0.86 6.76
N ALA A 21 3.00 0.92 5.69
CA ALA A 21 3.44 -0.27 4.98
C ALA A 21 4.23 -1.23 5.89
N ASP A 22 5.12 -0.69 6.71
CA ASP A 22 5.95 -1.49 7.61
C ASP A 22 5.11 -2.25 8.65
N SER A 23 3.99 -1.70 9.06
CA SER A 23 3.13 -2.34 10.05
C SER A 23 2.32 -3.52 9.49
N VAL A 24 2.11 -3.62 8.18
CA VAL A 24 1.28 -4.67 7.58
C VAL A 24 2.06 -5.64 6.70
N THR A 25 3.31 -5.38 6.39
CA THR A 25 4.14 -6.27 5.57
C THR A 25 4.31 -7.63 6.26
N GLY A 26 4.09 -8.70 5.53
CA GLY A 26 4.19 -10.07 6.05
C GLY A 26 2.90 -10.64 6.62
N MET A 27 1.84 -9.84 6.74
CA MET A 27 0.54 -10.30 7.22
C MET A 27 -0.26 -10.97 6.10
N LYS A 28 -1.21 -11.80 6.46
CA LYS A 28 -2.21 -12.29 5.49
C LYS A 28 -3.00 -11.10 4.97
N VAL A 29 -3.41 -11.15 3.71
CA VAL A 29 -4.13 -10.05 3.07
C VAL A 29 -5.41 -9.69 3.83
N SER A 30 -6.18 -10.67 4.26
CA SER A 30 -7.39 -10.42 5.05
C SER A 30 -7.12 -9.72 6.37
N ASP A 31 -6.08 -10.14 7.08
CA ASP A 31 -5.67 -9.52 8.35
C ASP A 31 -5.13 -8.11 8.14
N ALA A 32 -4.34 -7.91 7.08
CA ALA A 32 -3.80 -6.59 6.74
C ALA A 32 -4.92 -5.60 6.41
N LEU A 33 -5.91 -6.02 5.64
CA LEU A 33 -7.05 -5.17 5.30
C LEU A 33 -7.89 -4.80 6.54
N ALA A 34 -8.11 -5.76 7.42
CA ALA A 34 -8.82 -5.50 8.68
C ALA A 34 -8.05 -4.51 9.57
N TYR A 35 -6.74 -4.69 9.68
CA TYR A 35 -5.87 -3.77 10.42
C TYR A 35 -5.94 -2.35 9.88
N LEU A 36 -5.86 -2.20 8.55
CA LEU A 36 -5.85 -0.89 7.90
C LEU A 36 -7.21 -0.20 7.97
N GLU A 37 -8.30 -0.95 8.00
CA GLU A 37 -9.65 -0.38 8.14
C GLU A 37 -9.82 0.37 9.46
N PHE A 38 -9.22 -0.12 10.54
CA PHE A 38 -9.29 0.49 11.85
C PHE A 38 -8.12 1.40 12.19
N SER A 39 -7.16 1.56 11.26
CA SER A 39 -6.01 2.44 11.48
C SER A 39 -6.44 3.91 11.42
N PRO A 40 -6.02 4.75 12.38
CA PRO A 40 -6.32 6.18 12.35
C PRO A 40 -5.49 6.97 11.32
N LYS A 41 -4.50 6.35 10.69
CA LYS A 41 -3.62 7.03 9.74
C LYS A 41 -4.30 7.18 8.39
N HIS A 42 -4.19 8.38 7.79
CA HIS A 42 -4.80 8.65 6.49
C HIS A 42 -4.20 7.82 5.35
N ALA A 43 -2.89 7.56 5.41
CA ALA A 43 -2.22 6.74 4.41
C ALA A 43 -2.72 5.28 4.37
N ALA A 44 -3.35 4.81 5.45
CA ALA A 44 -3.89 3.45 5.52
C ALA A 44 -4.92 3.17 4.43
N ARG A 45 -5.73 4.15 4.06
CA ARG A 45 -6.73 4.00 2.99
C ARG A 45 -6.08 3.72 1.64
N ASP A 46 -5.03 4.46 1.32
CA ASP A 46 -4.32 4.33 0.06
C ASP A 46 -3.59 2.99 -0.04
N VAL A 47 -2.94 2.58 1.06
CA VAL A 47 -2.25 1.29 1.14
C VAL A 47 -3.26 0.14 1.04
N ALA A 48 -4.40 0.23 1.73
CA ALA A 48 -5.46 -0.77 1.66
C ALA A 48 -6.00 -0.93 0.24
N LYS A 49 -6.15 0.17 -0.48
CA LYS A 49 -6.62 0.16 -1.86
C LYS A 49 -5.64 -0.57 -2.78
N ALA A 50 -4.35 -0.36 -2.61
CA ALA A 50 -3.31 -1.05 -3.37
C ALA A 50 -3.33 -2.56 -3.08
N ILE A 51 -3.50 -2.94 -1.82
CA ILE A 51 -3.58 -4.35 -1.41
C ILE A 51 -4.84 -5.02 -1.99
N LYS A 52 -5.98 -4.35 -1.95
CA LYS A 52 -7.23 -4.85 -2.55
C LYS A 52 -7.07 -5.07 -4.05
N SER A 53 -6.40 -4.17 -4.73
CA SER A 53 -6.12 -4.30 -6.17
C SER A 53 -5.25 -5.52 -6.46
N ALA A 54 -4.19 -5.73 -5.67
CA ALA A 54 -3.32 -6.90 -5.82
C ALA A 54 -4.08 -8.20 -5.57
N ALA A 55 -4.92 -8.24 -4.54
CA ALA A 55 -5.75 -9.41 -4.22
C ALA A 55 -6.76 -9.70 -5.34
N ALA A 56 -7.39 -8.67 -5.89
CA ALA A 56 -8.31 -8.82 -7.02
C ALA A 56 -7.60 -9.36 -8.27
N ASN A 57 -6.38 -8.87 -8.55
CA ASN A 57 -5.58 -9.39 -9.66
C ASN A 57 -5.25 -10.87 -9.47
N ALA A 58 -4.94 -11.28 -8.25
CA ALA A 58 -4.65 -12.68 -7.94
C ALA A 58 -5.88 -13.56 -8.15
N GLU A 59 -7.05 -13.12 -7.71
CA GLU A 59 -8.31 -13.88 -7.86
C GLU A 59 -8.75 -13.99 -9.32
N HIS A 60 -8.78 -12.87 -10.03
CA HIS A 60 -9.36 -12.80 -11.37
C HIS A 60 -8.42 -13.27 -12.47
N ASN A 61 -7.13 -12.97 -12.38
CA ASN A 61 -6.18 -13.26 -13.44
C ASN A 61 -5.50 -14.63 -13.25
N PHE A 62 -5.33 -15.09 -12.02
CA PHE A 62 -4.57 -16.29 -11.70
C PHE A 62 -5.38 -17.34 -10.94
N ASN A 63 -6.64 -17.08 -10.67
CA ASN A 63 -7.56 -17.98 -9.96
C ASN A 63 -7.04 -18.45 -8.60
N LEU A 64 -6.28 -17.60 -7.91
CA LEU A 64 -5.77 -17.88 -6.58
C LEU A 64 -6.84 -17.64 -5.52
N ASN A 65 -6.77 -18.40 -4.43
CA ASN A 65 -7.68 -18.23 -3.32
C ASN A 65 -7.25 -17.05 -2.45
N ARG A 66 -8.15 -16.10 -2.21
CA ARG A 66 -7.87 -14.91 -1.41
C ARG A 66 -7.42 -15.24 0.02
N ASP A 67 -7.97 -16.30 0.60
CA ASP A 67 -7.63 -16.71 1.98
C ASP A 67 -6.19 -17.19 2.13
N ASP A 68 -5.57 -17.62 1.03
CA ASP A 68 -4.20 -18.11 1.01
C ASP A 68 -3.17 -17.04 0.66
N LEU A 69 -3.61 -15.81 0.37
CA LEU A 69 -2.72 -14.72 -0.01
C LEU A 69 -2.06 -14.08 1.19
N VAL A 70 -0.76 -13.87 1.07
CA VAL A 70 0.08 -13.17 2.05
C VAL A 70 0.70 -11.96 1.40
N LEU A 71 0.73 -10.85 2.11
CA LEU A 71 1.36 -9.62 1.65
C LEU A 71 2.88 -9.75 1.80
N LYS A 72 3.55 -10.05 0.69
CA LYS A 72 4.99 -10.27 0.69
C LYS A 72 5.77 -8.99 0.84
N GLN A 73 5.43 -7.98 0.05
CA GLN A 73 6.11 -6.70 0.02
C GLN A 73 5.15 -5.56 -0.24
N LEU A 74 5.45 -4.43 0.36
CA LEU A 74 4.85 -3.14 0.02
C LEU A 74 5.98 -2.15 -0.25
N LEU A 75 6.14 -1.80 -1.50
CA LEU A 75 7.17 -0.86 -1.93
C LEU A 75 6.55 0.52 -2.08
N ILE A 76 7.13 1.49 -1.41
CA ILE A 76 6.70 2.89 -1.48
C ILE A 76 7.82 3.69 -2.13
N ASP A 77 7.61 4.09 -3.37
CA ASP A 77 8.57 4.87 -4.12
C ASP A 77 8.14 6.33 -4.19
N GLU A 78 9.10 7.23 -4.28
CA GLU A 78 8.79 8.65 -4.44
C GLU A 78 8.21 8.91 -5.82
N GLY A 79 7.10 9.65 -5.86
CA GLY A 79 6.52 10.15 -7.09
C GLY A 79 6.94 11.59 -7.36
N PRO A 80 6.39 12.21 -8.42
CA PRO A 80 6.70 13.60 -8.73
C PRO A 80 6.25 14.53 -7.61
N THR A 81 7.07 15.54 -7.34
CA THR A 81 6.79 16.58 -6.36
C THR A 81 6.25 17.80 -7.08
N TYR A 82 5.05 18.24 -6.72
CA TYR A 82 4.44 19.43 -7.31
C TYR A 82 4.83 20.65 -6.50
N ARG A 83 5.48 21.61 -7.15
CA ARG A 83 5.89 22.87 -6.52
C ARG A 83 4.75 23.87 -6.56
N ARG A 84 4.53 24.53 -5.44
CA ARG A 84 3.56 25.62 -5.32
C ARG A 84 4.20 26.79 -4.60
N ARG A 85 3.69 27.99 -4.85
CA ARG A 85 4.17 29.19 -4.17
C ARG A 85 3.04 29.79 -3.34
N ARG A 86 3.41 30.28 -2.19
CA ARG A 86 2.47 30.95 -1.27
C ARG A 86 2.98 32.34 -0.99
N PRO A 87 2.15 33.40 -1.17
CA PRO A 87 2.52 34.75 -0.79
C PRO A 87 2.66 34.85 0.73
N VAL A 88 3.71 35.51 1.17
CA VAL A 88 4.00 35.79 2.57
C VAL A 88 4.26 37.28 2.73
N SER A 89 4.54 37.74 3.98
CA SER A 89 4.76 39.16 4.26
C SER A 89 5.87 39.77 3.39
N ARG A 90 5.81 41.09 3.21
CA ARG A 90 6.79 41.89 2.45
C ARG A 90 6.90 41.50 0.97
N SER A 91 5.79 41.16 0.32
CA SER A 91 5.73 40.79 -1.08
C SER A 91 6.65 39.63 -1.48
N MET A 92 7.07 38.82 -0.53
CA MET A 92 7.86 37.61 -0.78
C MET A 92 6.94 36.41 -1.00
N ALA A 93 7.45 35.41 -1.71
CA ALA A 93 6.74 34.15 -1.91
C ALA A 93 7.63 33.00 -1.43
N HIS A 94 7.04 32.09 -0.68
CA HIS A 94 7.72 30.87 -0.26
C HIS A 94 7.21 29.69 -1.06
N GLU A 95 8.12 28.80 -1.42
CA GLU A 95 7.77 27.54 -2.07
C GLU A 95 7.28 26.55 -1.03
N TYR A 96 6.28 25.77 -1.43
CA TYR A 96 5.87 24.58 -0.70
C TYR A 96 5.63 23.45 -1.68
N PHE A 97 5.63 22.21 -1.19
CA PHE A 97 5.63 21.03 -2.04
C PHE A 97 4.44 20.14 -1.72
N HIS A 98 3.79 19.64 -2.78
CA HIS A 98 2.86 18.52 -2.68
C HIS A 98 3.60 17.27 -3.14
N ARG A 99 3.98 16.44 -2.17
CA ARG A 99 4.70 15.21 -2.45
C ARG A 99 3.72 14.10 -2.78
N THR A 100 4.13 13.23 -3.69
CA THR A 100 3.36 12.05 -4.07
C THR A 100 4.21 10.81 -3.92
N CYS A 101 3.58 9.65 -3.94
CA CYS A 101 4.27 8.37 -3.90
C CYS A 101 3.59 7.36 -4.83
N HIS A 102 4.33 6.31 -5.15
CA HIS A 102 3.81 5.16 -5.89
C HIS A 102 3.83 3.96 -4.95
N ILE A 103 2.70 3.29 -4.82
CA ILE A 103 2.57 2.13 -3.95
C ILE A 103 2.54 0.86 -4.81
N THR A 104 3.47 -0.04 -4.58
CA THR A 104 3.51 -1.34 -5.22
C THR A 104 3.23 -2.42 -4.19
N ALA A 105 2.12 -3.14 -4.33
CA ALA A 105 1.78 -4.25 -3.45
C ALA A 105 2.10 -5.56 -4.16
N VAL A 106 2.87 -6.43 -3.51
CA VAL A 106 3.19 -7.76 -3.99
C VAL A 106 2.58 -8.78 -3.04
N VAL A 107 1.66 -9.58 -3.56
CA VAL A 107 1.04 -10.66 -2.79
C VAL A 107 1.52 -12.01 -3.31
N GLU A 108 1.61 -12.97 -2.43
CA GLU A 108 2.08 -14.31 -2.73
C GLU A 108 1.07 -15.34 -2.23
N ASP A 109 0.89 -16.39 -3.01
CA ASP A 109 0.06 -17.53 -2.63
C ASP A 109 0.86 -18.44 -1.71
N GLN A 110 0.46 -18.48 -0.44
CA GLN A 110 1.05 -19.40 0.55
C GLN A 110 -0.06 -20.26 1.14
N PRO A 111 -0.25 -21.47 0.62
CA PRO A 111 -1.23 -22.38 1.20
C PRO A 111 -0.92 -22.60 2.69
N ASP A 112 -1.94 -22.54 3.51
CA ASP A 112 -1.80 -22.67 4.95
C ASP A 112 -1.27 -24.06 5.30
N GLN A 113 0.02 -24.12 5.63
CA GLN A 113 0.68 -25.38 6.01
C GLN A 113 0.08 -25.98 7.29
N SER A 114 -0.61 -25.18 8.10
CA SER A 114 -1.25 -25.68 9.30
C SER A 114 -2.41 -26.62 9.03
N ARG A 115 -3.05 -26.48 7.85
CA ARG A 115 -4.12 -27.40 7.42
C ARG A 115 -3.60 -28.79 7.06
N GLY A 116 -2.34 -28.89 6.65
CA GLY A 116 -1.70 -30.17 6.34
C GLY A 116 -1.14 -30.91 7.55
N ALA A 117 -0.88 -30.20 8.64
CA ALA A 117 -0.26 -30.76 9.85
C ALA A 117 -1.26 -31.35 10.85
N ARG A 118 -2.57 -31.22 10.60
CA ARG A 118 -3.63 -31.71 11.48
C ARG A 118 -4.24 -33.04 11.01
N ARG A 119 -3.44 -33.90 10.50
CA ARG A 119 -3.87 -35.27 10.19
C ARG A 119 -3.52 -36.19 11.32
#